data_20630ca221fc6d9e7521a32c0c31a7d0
#
_entry.id   20630ca221fc6d9e7521a32c0c31a7d0
#
_cell.length_a   1.000
_cell.length_b   1.000
_cell.length_c   1.000
_cell.angle_alpha   90.00
_cell.angle_beta   90.00
_cell.angle_gamma   90.00
#
_symmetry.space_group_name_H-M   'P 1'
#
loop_
_entity.id
_entity.type
_entity.pdbx_description
1 polymer ?
#
loop_
_entity_poly.entity_id
_entity_poly.type
_entity_poly.pdbx_seq_one_letter_code
_entity_poly.pdbx_strand_id
1 'polypeptide(L)'
;IVDQGTYNILESLRKESIKRSESLGQKRLILGGQILFVSIFILCFMLYLELFRKDYYQRKGSLSLLFILIVFYNVITALMVTHNISNVYILPYAMLPIIIRVFLDSRTAFLTHVITILICSITLRFPHEFILVQLAAGLVAIFSLRELSQRSQLFRTALLVILTYAAIYFAIELITENDLSKLNVRMYTYFITNGILLLFAYPLLFLLEKTFGFTSNVTLVELSNINTDLLRQMSETVPGTFQHSMQV
;
A
#
# COMPACT_ATOMS: atom_id res chain seq x y z
N ILE A 1 -49.19 42.16 -6.06
CA ILE A 1 -48.86 42.31 -4.62
C ILE A 1 -48.51 40.91 -4.15
N VAL A 2 -47.22 40.71 -3.80
CA VAL A 2 -46.78 39.43 -3.28
C VAL A 2 -47.22 39.37 -1.81
N ASP A 3 -47.92 38.31 -1.43
CA ASP A 3 -48.32 38.09 -0.07
C ASP A 3 -47.08 37.83 0.86
N GLN A 4 -47.18 38.30 2.10
CA GLN A 4 -46.10 38.19 3.09
C GLN A 4 -45.60 36.72 3.27
N GLY A 5 -46.55 35.76 3.16
CA GLY A 5 -46.20 34.33 3.19
C GLY A 5 -45.34 33.89 2.02
N THR A 6 -45.71 34.33 0.80
CA THR A 6 -44.96 34.03 -0.42
C THR A 6 -43.58 34.71 -0.42
N TYR A 7 -43.46 35.91 0.15
CA TYR A 7 -42.17 36.58 0.31
C TYR A 7 -41.23 35.79 1.25
N ASN A 8 -41.73 35.35 2.40
CA ASN A 8 -40.92 34.57 3.35
C ASN A 8 -40.45 33.24 2.76
N ILE A 9 -41.31 32.58 1.97
CA ILE A 9 -40.94 31.33 1.26
C ILE A 9 -39.84 31.61 0.23
N LEU A 10 -39.98 32.66 -0.59
CA LEU A 10 -39.00 33.04 -1.59
C LEU A 10 -37.64 33.42 -0.94
N GLU A 11 -37.65 34.12 0.18
CA GLU A 11 -36.44 34.48 0.92
C GLU A 11 -35.75 33.25 1.51
N SER A 12 -36.50 32.30 2.07
CA SER A 12 -35.96 31.04 2.57
C SER A 12 -35.33 30.21 1.47
N LEU A 13 -35.98 30.04 0.33
CA LEU A 13 -35.46 29.36 -0.85
C LEU A 13 -34.19 30.05 -1.41
N ARG A 14 -34.17 31.38 -1.43
CA ARG A 14 -32.99 32.14 -1.83
C ARG A 14 -31.81 31.90 -0.88
N LYS A 15 -32.03 31.94 0.42
CA LYS A 15 -30.99 31.65 1.43
C LYS A 15 -30.45 30.21 1.30
N GLU A 16 -31.37 29.25 1.07
CA GLU A 16 -30.99 27.85 0.84
C GLU A 16 -30.20 27.66 -0.45
N SER A 17 -30.59 28.32 -1.55
CA SER A 17 -29.88 28.27 -2.83
C SER A 17 -28.47 28.88 -2.72
N ILE A 18 -28.29 30.00 -1.99
CA ILE A 18 -26.99 30.62 -1.74
C ILE A 18 -26.12 29.65 -0.93
N LYS A 19 -26.63 29.10 0.20
CA LYS A 19 -25.93 28.16 1.04
C LYS A 19 -25.50 26.89 0.28
N ARG A 20 -26.35 26.40 -0.62
CA ARG A 20 -26.05 25.26 -1.50
C ARG A 20 -24.97 25.61 -2.54
N SER A 21 -25.02 26.81 -3.12
CA SER A 21 -24.01 27.31 -4.06
C SER A 21 -22.65 27.48 -3.40
N GLU A 22 -22.58 28.06 -2.19
CA GLU A 22 -21.36 28.17 -1.40
C GLU A 22 -20.80 26.80 -1.04
N SER A 23 -21.64 25.84 -0.61
CA SER A 23 -21.20 24.48 -0.32
C SER A 23 -20.66 23.73 -1.54
N LEU A 24 -21.24 23.96 -2.72
CA LEU A 24 -20.73 23.43 -3.99
C LEU A 24 -19.41 24.07 -4.40
N GLY A 25 -19.26 25.38 -4.20
CA GLY A 25 -18.00 26.10 -4.40
C GLY A 25 -16.87 25.56 -3.52
N GLN A 26 -17.14 25.40 -2.23
CA GLN A 26 -16.19 24.80 -1.29
C GLN A 26 -15.80 23.38 -1.65
N LYS A 27 -16.75 22.53 -2.03
CA LYS A 27 -16.46 21.16 -2.50
C LYS A 27 -15.56 21.14 -3.73
N ARG A 28 -15.78 22.04 -4.70
CA ARG A 28 -14.93 22.18 -5.89
C ARG A 28 -13.50 22.60 -5.55
N LEU A 29 -13.34 23.54 -4.61
CA LEU A 29 -12.02 23.96 -4.14
C LEU A 29 -11.27 22.81 -3.42
N ILE A 30 -11.97 22.06 -2.57
CA ILE A 30 -11.39 20.86 -1.92
C ILE A 30 -10.94 19.84 -2.96
N LEU A 31 -11.79 19.52 -3.92
CA LEU A 31 -11.43 18.60 -5.02
C LEU A 31 -10.25 19.12 -5.83
N GLY A 32 -10.22 20.42 -6.15
CA GLY A 32 -9.09 21.05 -6.83
C GLY A 32 -7.79 20.91 -6.05
N GLY A 33 -7.83 21.14 -4.72
CA GLY A 33 -6.69 20.94 -3.84
C GLY A 33 -6.21 19.49 -3.79
N GLN A 34 -7.13 18.53 -3.71
CA GLN A 34 -6.80 17.09 -3.72
C GLN A 34 -6.16 16.68 -5.06
N ILE A 35 -6.72 17.12 -6.20
CA ILE A 35 -6.15 16.83 -7.53
C ILE A 35 -4.76 17.42 -7.65
N LEU A 36 -4.56 18.67 -7.23
CA LEU A 36 -3.25 19.34 -7.27
C LEU A 36 -2.22 18.56 -6.43
N PHE A 37 -2.59 18.16 -5.20
CA PHE A 37 -1.72 17.41 -4.31
C PHE A 37 -1.31 16.06 -4.94
N VAL A 38 -2.28 15.27 -5.42
CA VAL A 38 -2.02 13.99 -6.08
C VAL A 38 -1.12 14.18 -7.29
N SER A 39 -1.40 15.20 -8.12
CA SER A 39 -0.63 15.51 -9.33
C SER A 39 0.84 15.82 -9.01
N ILE A 40 1.10 16.60 -7.95
CA ILE A 40 2.47 16.90 -7.51
C ILE A 40 3.22 15.63 -7.12
N PHE A 41 2.61 14.76 -6.29
CA PHE A 41 3.27 13.52 -5.86
C PHE A 41 3.52 12.54 -7.01
N ILE A 42 2.56 12.40 -7.92
CA ILE A 42 2.73 11.57 -9.11
C ILE A 42 3.82 12.13 -10.02
N LEU A 43 3.86 13.46 -10.22
CA LEU A 43 4.91 14.11 -11.01
C LEU A 43 6.30 13.90 -10.36
N CYS A 44 6.44 14.12 -9.06
CA CYS A 44 7.68 13.85 -8.33
C CYS A 44 8.10 12.37 -8.47
N PHE A 45 7.14 11.44 -8.41
CA PHE A 45 7.41 10.02 -8.59
C PHE A 45 7.90 9.69 -10.01
N MET A 46 7.26 10.27 -11.03
CA MET A 46 7.68 10.10 -12.42
C MET A 46 9.10 10.65 -12.65
N LEU A 47 9.39 11.83 -12.12
CA LEU A 47 10.74 12.42 -12.18
C LEU A 47 11.79 11.54 -11.48
N TYR A 48 11.44 10.96 -10.33
CA TYR A 48 12.32 10.01 -9.66
C TYR A 48 12.61 8.79 -10.54
N LEU A 49 11.59 8.19 -11.14
CA LEU A 49 11.79 7.02 -12.03
C LEU A 49 12.64 7.39 -13.25
N GLU A 50 12.38 8.53 -13.87
CA GLU A 50 13.11 8.98 -15.06
C GLU A 50 14.58 9.28 -14.77
N LEU A 51 14.87 9.94 -13.62
CA LEU A 51 16.23 10.35 -13.27
C LEU A 51 17.07 9.23 -12.62
N PHE A 52 16.46 8.41 -11.78
CA PHE A 52 17.17 7.45 -10.93
C PHE A 52 16.92 5.98 -11.28
N ARG A 53 15.81 5.69 -11.98
CA ARG A 53 15.37 4.32 -12.31
C ARG A 53 14.87 4.22 -13.76
N LYS A 54 15.70 4.67 -14.67
CA LYS A 54 15.37 4.73 -16.10
C LYS A 54 15.00 3.37 -16.69
N ASP A 55 15.60 2.29 -16.19
CA ASP A 55 15.29 0.90 -16.53
C ASP A 55 13.83 0.52 -16.16
N TYR A 56 13.32 0.95 -15.01
CA TYR A 56 11.92 0.72 -14.61
C TYR A 56 10.98 1.65 -15.36
N TYR A 57 11.38 2.88 -15.61
CA TYR A 57 10.61 3.84 -16.40
C TYR A 57 10.37 3.35 -17.83
N GLN A 58 11.37 2.77 -18.47
CA GLN A 58 11.29 2.26 -19.84
C GLN A 58 10.60 0.90 -19.96
N ARG A 59 10.62 0.08 -18.90
CA ARG A 59 9.99 -1.24 -18.87
C ARG A 59 8.52 -1.10 -18.55
N LYS A 60 7.64 -1.26 -19.55
CA LYS A 60 6.17 -1.13 -19.40
C LYS A 60 5.59 -1.95 -18.24
N GLY A 61 6.08 -3.17 -18.02
CA GLY A 61 5.63 -4.04 -16.93
C GLY A 61 5.92 -3.44 -15.54
N SER A 62 7.14 -2.94 -15.31
CA SER A 62 7.52 -2.33 -14.04
C SER A 62 6.72 -1.04 -13.77
N LEU A 63 6.60 -0.18 -14.77
CA LEU A 63 5.85 1.05 -14.66
C LEU A 63 4.37 0.78 -14.37
N SER A 64 3.75 -0.17 -15.12
CA SER A 64 2.34 -0.55 -14.91
C SER A 64 2.10 -1.14 -13.53
N LEU A 65 2.99 -2.00 -13.03
CA LEU A 65 2.88 -2.58 -11.69
C LEU A 65 2.85 -1.49 -10.63
N LEU A 66 3.79 -0.53 -10.68
CA LEU A 66 3.87 0.57 -9.70
C LEU A 66 2.59 1.40 -9.69
N PHE A 67 2.09 1.82 -10.86
CA PHE A 67 0.88 2.63 -10.94
C PHE A 67 -0.38 1.87 -10.55
N ILE A 68 -0.52 0.61 -10.95
CA ILE A 68 -1.66 -0.22 -10.56
C ILE A 68 -1.73 -0.37 -9.04
N LEU A 69 -0.59 -0.61 -8.38
CA LEU A 69 -0.56 -0.70 -6.93
C LEU A 69 -0.91 0.62 -6.24
N ILE A 70 -0.36 1.76 -6.70
CA ILE A 70 -0.70 3.09 -6.16
C ILE A 70 -2.20 3.34 -6.29
N VAL A 71 -2.77 3.16 -7.49
CA VAL A 71 -4.20 3.39 -7.75
C VAL A 71 -5.07 2.44 -6.94
N PHE A 72 -4.73 1.16 -6.88
CA PHE A 72 -5.47 0.15 -6.13
C PHE A 72 -5.63 0.52 -4.66
N TYR A 73 -4.52 0.83 -3.96
CA TYR A 73 -4.59 1.21 -2.54
C TYR A 73 -5.36 2.50 -2.32
N ASN A 74 -5.19 3.50 -3.19
CA ASN A 74 -5.93 4.76 -3.06
C ASN A 74 -7.43 4.59 -3.30
N VAL A 75 -7.83 3.82 -4.31
CA VAL A 75 -9.24 3.54 -4.60
C VAL A 75 -9.89 2.77 -3.45
N ILE A 76 -9.25 1.69 -2.96
CA ILE A 76 -9.80 0.91 -1.84
C ILE A 76 -9.92 1.78 -0.59
N THR A 77 -8.89 2.58 -0.26
CA THR A 77 -8.94 3.48 0.89
C THR A 77 -10.10 4.46 0.77
N ALA A 78 -10.26 5.10 -0.38
CA ALA A 78 -11.35 6.03 -0.63
C ALA A 78 -12.72 5.35 -0.51
N LEU A 79 -12.90 4.14 -1.05
CA LEU A 79 -14.13 3.37 -0.92
C LEU A 79 -14.44 2.99 0.53
N MET A 80 -13.43 2.53 1.29
CA MET A 80 -13.59 2.19 2.71
C MET A 80 -14.03 3.40 3.53
N VAL A 81 -13.43 4.56 3.30
CA VAL A 81 -13.77 5.81 4.00
C VAL A 81 -15.16 6.31 3.60
N THR A 82 -15.46 6.37 2.30
CA THR A 82 -16.72 6.92 1.79
C THR A 82 -17.93 6.08 2.22
N HIS A 83 -17.80 4.76 2.19
CA HIS A 83 -18.90 3.85 2.52
C HIS A 83 -18.87 3.35 3.96
N ASN A 84 -17.93 3.78 4.79
CA ASN A 84 -17.74 3.31 6.17
C ASN A 84 -17.77 1.77 6.29
N ILE A 85 -17.15 1.07 5.31
CA ILE A 85 -17.20 -0.40 5.23
C ILE A 85 -16.49 -1.02 6.44
N SER A 86 -15.31 -0.48 6.78
CA SER A 86 -14.49 -0.94 7.90
C SER A 86 -13.39 0.09 8.23
N ASN A 87 -12.61 -0.19 9.26
CA ASN A 87 -11.46 0.64 9.59
C ASN A 87 -10.34 0.44 8.54
N VAL A 88 -9.75 1.54 8.07
CA VAL A 88 -8.68 1.53 7.04
C VAL A 88 -7.42 0.77 7.48
N TYR A 89 -7.19 0.61 8.79
CA TYR A 89 -6.07 -0.15 9.33
C TYR A 89 -6.15 -1.67 9.10
N ILE A 90 -7.29 -2.19 8.64
CA ILE A 90 -7.42 -3.59 8.21
C ILE A 90 -6.67 -3.83 6.89
N LEU A 91 -6.60 -2.82 6.02
CA LEU A 91 -5.95 -2.95 4.72
C LEU A 91 -4.42 -3.10 4.89
N PRO A 92 -3.81 -4.17 4.34
CA PRO A 92 -2.38 -4.45 4.53
C PRO A 92 -1.51 -3.57 3.63
N TYR A 93 -1.35 -2.28 3.98
CA TYR A 93 -0.52 -1.35 3.21
C TYR A 93 0.96 -1.79 3.14
N ALA A 94 1.46 -2.50 4.14
CA ALA A 94 2.81 -3.07 4.13
C ALA A 94 3.02 -4.12 3.03
N MET A 95 1.94 -4.68 2.45
CA MET A 95 2.02 -5.59 1.30
C MET A 95 2.55 -4.87 0.05
N LEU A 96 2.23 -3.59 -0.14
CA LEU A 96 2.69 -2.81 -1.28
C LEU A 96 4.23 -2.77 -1.38
N PRO A 97 4.99 -2.31 -0.37
CA PRO A 97 6.43 -2.30 -0.45
C PRO A 97 7.04 -3.71 -0.50
N ILE A 98 6.38 -4.73 0.07
CA ILE A 98 6.81 -6.14 -0.07
C ILE A 98 6.79 -6.55 -1.54
N ILE A 99 5.68 -6.34 -2.24
CA ILE A 99 5.53 -6.69 -3.65
C ILE A 99 6.59 -5.98 -4.50
N ILE A 100 6.73 -4.67 -4.32
CA ILE A 100 7.67 -3.87 -5.10
C ILE A 100 9.11 -4.31 -4.83
N ARG A 101 9.47 -4.59 -3.57
CA ARG A 101 10.81 -5.04 -3.21
C ARG A 101 11.17 -6.38 -3.84
N VAL A 102 10.21 -7.31 -3.93
CA VAL A 102 10.42 -8.64 -4.51
C VAL A 102 10.72 -8.57 -6.01
N PHE A 103 10.07 -7.67 -6.74
CA PHE A 103 10.20 -7.56 -8.19
C PHE A 103 11.19 -6.48 -8.66
N LEU A 104 11.41 -5.45 -7.85
CA LEU A 104 12.25 -4.32 -8.21
C LEU A 104 13.36 -4.12 -7.15
N ASP A 105 13.28 -3.06 -6.36
CA ASP A 105 14.28 -2.75 -5.33
C ASP A 105 13.69 -2.04 -4.10
N SER A 106 14.48 -2.00 -3.02
CA SER A 106 14.06 -1.44 -1.73
C SER A 106 13.82 0.07 -1.79
N ARG A 107 14.59 0.82 -2.60
CA ARG A 107 14.48 2.28 -2.69
C ARG A 107 13.18 2.66 -3.39
N THR A 108 12.88 2.00 -4.51
CA THR A 108 11.62 2.18 -5.24
C THR A 108 10.44 1.72 -4.40
N ALA A 109 10.57 0.59 -3.67
CA ALA A 109 9.55 0.10 -2.76
C ALA A 109 9.21 1.12 -1.67
N PHE A 110 10.23 1.68 -1.03
CA PHE A 110 10.04 2.69 0.02
C PHE A 110 9.38 3.96 -0.52
N LEU A 111 9.90 4.51 -1.63
CA LEU A 111 9.36 5.76 -2.17
C LEU A 111 7.90 5.59 -2.66
N THR A 112 7.60 4.48 -3.33
CA THR A 112 6.23 4.18 -3.76
C THR A 112 5.30 4.04 -2.56
N HIS A 113 5.75 3.38 -1.49
CA HIS A 113 4.98 3.26 -0.26
C HIS A 113 4.69 4.63 0.38
N VAL A 114 5.72 5.48 0.53
CA VAL A 114 5.57 6.85 1.07
C VAL A 114 4.54 7.63 0.27
N ILE A 115 4.67 7.65 -1.05
CA ILE A 115 3.76 8.39 -1.94
C ILE A 115 2.34 7.86 -1.82
N THR A 116 2.15 6.54 -1.80
CA THR A 116 0.83 5.92 -1.66
C THR A 116 0.18 6.30 -0.33
N ILE A 117 0.92 6.22 0.78
CA ILE A 117 0.41 6.57 2.12
C ILE A 117 0.05 8.05 2.20
N LEU A 118 0.87 8.94 1.64
CA LEU A 118 0.59 10.37 1.61
C LEU A 118 -0.68 10.69 0.80
N ILE A 119 -0.87 10.05 -0.35
CA ILE A 119 -2.08 10.25 -1.15
C ILE A 119 -3.31 9.66 -0.43
N CYS A 120 -3.22 8.47 0.15
CA CYS A 120 -4.31 7.86 0.94
C CYS A 120 -4.71 8.74 2.13
N SER A 121 -3.75 9.38 2.79
CA SER A 121 -3.97 10.16 4.01
C SER A 121 -4.90 11.37 3.83
N ILE A 122 -4.99 11.92 2.61
CA ILE A 122 -5.88 13.07 2.32
C ILE A 122 -7.36 12.77 2.59
N THR A 123 -7.77 11.52 2.42
CA THR A 123 -9.17 11.12 2.59
C THR A 123 -9.50 10.80 4.05
N LEU A 124 -8.52 10.77 4.94
CA LEU A 124 -8.67 10.32 6.31
C LEU A 124 -8.93 11.46 7.29
N ARG A 125 -9.63 11.13 8.37
CA ARG A 125 -9.91 12.08 9.46
C ARG A 125 -8.68 12.38 10.31
N PHE A 126 -7.82 11.37 10.55
CA PHE A 126 -6.59 11.47 11.34
C PHE A 126 -5.37 11.11 10.48
N PRO A 127 -4.96 12.00 9.55
CA PRO A 127 -3.90 11.69 8.59
C PRO A 127 -2.53 11.49 9.26
N HIS A 128 -2.20 12.24 10.31
CA HIS A 128 -0.89 12.16 10.97
C HIS A 128 -0.65 10.80 11.63
N GLU A 129 -1.62 10.29 12.39
CA GLU A 129 -1.56 8.98 13.02
C GLU A 129 -1.38 7.89 11.97
N PHE A 130 -2.22 7.92 10.92
CA PHE A 130 -2.16 6.97 9.82
C PHE A 130 -0.78 6.97 9.13
N ILE A 131 -0.24 8.15 8.81
CA ILE A 131 1.07 8.27 8.15
C ILE A 131 2.16 7.65 9.03
N LEU A 132 2.24 7.99 10.31
CA LEU A 132 3.28 7.49 11.21
C LEU A 132 3.23 5.97 11.33
N VAL A 133 2.04 5.42 11.58
CA VAL A 133 1.82 3.98 11.74
C VAL A 133 2.15 3.22 10.46
N GLN A 134 1.69 3.70 9.30
CA GLN A 134 1.90 3.02 8.02
C GLN A 134 3.35 3.12 7.53
N LEU A 135 4.01 4.26 7.70
CA LEU A 135 5.43 4.41 7.33
C LEU A 135 6.33 3.49 8.14
N ALA A 136 6.11 3.41 9.46
CA ALA A 136 6.88 2.51 10.31
C ALA A 136 6.69 1.03 9.91
N ALA A 137 5.45 0.62 9.68
CA ALA A 137 5.13 -0.74 9.25
C ALA A 137 5.75 -1.09 7.88
N GLY A 138 5.69 -0.15 6.92
CA GLY A 138 6.31 -0.32 5.61
C GLY A 138 7.83 -0.42 5.66
N LEU A 139 8.49 0.39 6.50
CA LEU A 139 9.94 0.28 6.74
C LEU A 139 10.32 -1.09 7.29
N VAL A 140 9.63 -1.54 8.33
CA VAL A 140 9.88 -2.86 8.93
C VAL A 140 9.64 -3.98 7.93
N ALA A 141 8.59 -3.88 7.11
CA ALA A 141 8.33 -4.84 6.04
C ALA A 141 9.49 -4.91 5.03
N ILE A 142 10.03 -3.76 4.62
CA ILE A 142 11.18 -3.69 3.72
C ILE A 142 12.43 -4.29 4.39
N PHE A 143 12.72 -3.98 5.63
CA PHE A 143 13.94 -4.46 6.31
C PHE A 143 13.88 -5.95 6.65
N SER A 144 12.70 -6.46 7.01
CA SER A 144 12.53 -7.87 7.37
C SER A 144 12.68 -8.82 6.18
N LEU A 145 12.45 -8.32 4.95
CA LEU A 145 12.56 -9.06 3.70
C LEU A 145 13.86 -8.71 2.97
N ARG A 146 15.02 -8.96 3.58
CA ARG A 146 16.31 -8.66 2.96
C ARG A 146 16.52 -9.45 1.66
N GLU A 147 16.17 -10.73 1.68
CA GLU A 147 16.12 -11.60 0.50
C GLU A 147 14.96 -12.57 0.67
N LEU A 148 13.93 -12.47 -0.17
CA LEU A 148 12.83 -13.40 -0.12
C LEU A 148 13.24 -14.68 -0.84
N SER A 149 13.83 -15.62 -0.10
CA SER A 149 14.22 -16.94 -0.60
C SER A 149 13.34 -18.06 -0.04
N GLN A 150 12.60 -17.82 1.04
CA GLN A 150 11.78 -18.81 1.71
C GLN A 150 10.40 -18.27 2.07
N ARG A 151 9.37 -19.10 1.94
CA ARG A 151 7.98 -18.78 2.31
C ARG A 151 7.83 -18.39 3.79
N SER A 152 8.63 -19.00 4.68
CA SER A 152 8.62 -18.73 6.11
C SER A 152 8.99 -17.29 6.47
N GLN A 153 9.72 -16.59 5.62
CA GLN A 153 10.09 -15.18 5.84
C GLN A 153 8.87 -14.25 5.84
N LEU A 154 7.82 -14.55 5.05
CA LEU A 154 6.59 -13.77 5.07
C LEU A 154 5.84 -13.87 6.40
N PHE A 155 5.82 -15.05 7.05
CA PHE A 155 5.24 -15.19 8.39
C PHE A 155 5.97 -14.34 9.42
N ARG A 156 7.30 -14.39 9.40
CA ARG A 156 8.14 -13.54 10.26
C ARG A 156 7.89 -12.05 10.01
N THR A 157 7.80 -11.67 8.74
CA THR A 157 7.51 -10.28 8.36
C THR A 157 6.14 -9.84 8.83
N ALA A 158 5.10 -10.67 8.65
CA ALA A 158 3.75 -10.37 9.11
C ALA A 158 3.72 -10.16 10.63
N LEU A 159 4.39 -11.02 11.40
CA LEU A 159 4.50 -10.87 12.85
C LEU A 159 5.19 -9.56 13.25
N LEU A 160 6.33 -9.24 12.61
CA LEU A 160 7.05 -7.99 12.86
C LEU A 160 6.22 -6.75 12.51
N VAL A 161 5.45 -6.81 11.43
CA VAL A 161 4.53 -5.73 11.03
C VAL A 161 3.42 -5.54 12.07
N ILE A 162 2.78 -6.63 12.55
CA ILE A 162 1.76 -6.56 13.62
C ILE A 162 2.35 -5.91 14.88
N LEU A 163 3.53 -6.36 15.30
CA LEU A 163 4.21 -5.80 16.48
C LEU A 163 4.56 -4.32 16.30
N THR A 164 4.97 -3.93 15.09
CA THR A 164 5.27 -2.53 14.77
C THR A 164 4.01 -1.67 14.84
N TYR A 165 2.90 -2.12 14.24
CA TYR A 165 1.62 -1.44 14.34
C TYR A 165 1.21 -1.25 15.80
N ALA A 166 1.26 -2.32 16.60
CA ALA A 166 0.89 -2.28 18.00
C ALA A 166 1.78 -1.33 18.81
N ALA A 167 3.10 -1.38 18.60
CA ALA A 167 4.05 -0.55 19.34
C ALA A 167 3.92 0.94 19.01
N ILE A 168 3.84 1.29 17.71
CA ILE A 168 3.72 2.69 17.28
C ILE A 168 2.37 3.27 17.69
N TYR A 169 1.29 2.51 17.50
CA TYR A 169 -0.04 2.95 17.89
C TYR A 169 -0.14 3.16 19.40
N PHE A 170 0.39 2.22 20.20
CA PHE A 170 0.47 2.35 21.66
C PHE A 170 1.24 3.60 22.09
N ALA A 171 2.39 3.87 21.45
CA ALA A 171 3.15 5.09 21.72
C ALA A 171 2.35 6.37 21.40
N ILE A 172 1.59 6.39 20.30
CA ILE A 172 0.72 7.51 19.94
C ILE A 172 -0.40 7.68 20.97
N GLU A 173 -1.05 6.59 21.38
CA GLU A 173 -2.10 6.62 22.42
C GLU A 173 -1.56 7.18 23.75
N LEU A 174 -0.36 6.78 24.17
CA LEU A 174 0.27 7.32 25.39
C LEU A 174 0.55 8.83 25.30
N ILE A 175 0.92 9.32 24.11
CA ILE A 175 1.19 10.74 23.88
C ILE A 175 -0.11 11.56 23.90
N THR A 176 -1.21 11.00 23.35
CA THR A 176 -2.46 11.75 23.14
C THR A 176 -3.43 11.65 24.30
N GLU A 177 -3.57 10.47 24.93
CA GLU A 177 -4.63 10.22 25.92
C GLU A 177 -4.17 10.41 27.36
N ASN A 178 -2.86 10.31 27.66
CA ASN A 178 -2.28 10.39 29.02
C ASN A 178 -2.94 9.48 30.08
N ASP A 179 -3.73 8.47 29.65
CA ASP A 179 -4.49 7.58 30.52
C ASP A 179 -4.59 6.20 29.92
N LEU A 180 -3.98 5.21 30.60
CA LEU A 180 -3.96 3.82 30.15
C LEU A 180 -5.36 3.15 30.13
N SER A 181 -6.33 3.69 30.87
CA SER A 181 -7.68 3.14 30.90
C SER A 181 -8.48 3.44 29.62
N LYS A 182 -8.03 4.35 28.78
CA LYS A 182 -8.69 4.79 27.54
C LYS A 182 -8.14 4.12 26.28
N LEU A 183 -7.25 3.15 26.42
CA LEU A 183 -6.66 2.44 25.28
C LEU A 183 -7.72 1.78 24.41
N ASN A 184 -7.63 2.00 23.10
CA ASN A 184 -8.58 1.44 22.13
C ASN A 184 -8.19 0.01 21.71
N VAL A 185 -8.54 -0.96 22.56
CA VAL A 185 -8.23 -2.39 22.32
C VAL A 185 -8.74 -2.88 20.95
N ARG A 186 -9.81 -2.28 20.42
CA ARG A 186 -10.35 -2.65 19.11
C ARG A 186 -9.38 -2.39 17.95
N MET A 187 -8.51 -1.40 18.06
CA MET A 187 -7.51 -1.13 17.04
C MET A 187 -6.51 -2.28 16.88
N TYR A 188 -6.13 -2.93 17.98
CA TYR A 188 -5.20 -4.07 17.93
C TYR A 188 -5.80 -5.28 17.19
N THR A 189 -7.12 -5.47 17.24
CA THR A 189 -7.77 -6.52 16.43
C THR A 189 -7.67 -6.22 14.93
N TYR A 190 -7.73 -4.94 14.53
CA TYR A 190 -7.50 -4.56 13.14
C TYR A 190 -6.06 -4.83 12.68
N PHE A 191 -5.07 -4.60 13.54
CA PHE A 191 -3.66 -4.90 13.24
C PHE A 191 -3.40 -6.39 13.08
N ILE A 192 -4.02 -7.23 13.90
CA ILE A 192 -3.95 -8.70 13.76
C ILE A 192 -4.58 -9.12 12.44
N THR A 193 -5.77 -8.62 12.11
CA THR A 193 -6.44 -8.90 10.83
C THR A 193 -5.59 -8.46 9.64
N ASN A 194 -4.98 -7.27 9.72
CA ASN A 194 -4.04 -6.76 8.73
C ASN A 194 -2.86 -7.73 8.50
N GLY A 195 -2.24 -8.23 9.57
CA GLY A 195 -1.13 -9.18 9.49
C GLY A 195 -1.54 -10.52 8.88
N ILE A 196 -2.77 -11.01 9.17
CA ILE A 196 -3.31 -12.21 8.52
C ILE A 196 -3.49 -11.96 7.01
N LEU A 197 -4.06 -10.81 6.63
CA LEU A 197 -4.20 -10.42 5.22
C LEU A 197 -2.85 -10.24 4.53
N LEU A 198 -1.81 -9.83 5.25
CA LEU A 198 -0.46 -9.70 4.69
C LEU A 198 0.09 -11.05 4.19
N LEU A 199 -0.32 -12.17 4.77
CA LEU A 199 0.08 -13.50 4.31
C LEU A 199 -0.42 -13.81 2.89
N PHE A 200 -1.50 -13.17 2.45
CA PHE A 200 -1.96 -13.27 1.06
C PHE A 200 -1.01 -12.60 0.06
N ALA A 201 0.03 -11.93 0.51
CA ALA A 201 1.09 -11.43 -0.38
C ALA A 201 1.70 -12.58 -1.20
N TYR A 202 1.85 -13.77 -0.63
CA TYR A 202 2.46 -14.90 -1.33
C TYR A 202 1.69 -15.35 -2.58
N PRO A 203 0.41 -15.73 -2.50
CA PRO A 203 -0.35 -16.08 -3.70
C PRO A 203 -0.48 -14.89 -4.67
N LEU A 204 -0.52 -13.64 -4.15
CA LEU A 204 -0.56 -12.45 -4.98
C LEU A 204 0.74 -12.25 -5.76
N LEU A 205 1.90 -12.50 -5.16
CA LEU A 205 3.20 -12.46 -5.86
C LEU A 205 3.20 -13.42 -7.06
N PHE A 206 2.74 -14.68 -6.87
CA PHE A 206 2.65 -15.65 -7.96
C PHE A 206 1.73 -15.16 -9.10
N LEU A 207 0.57 -14.58 -8.76
CA LEU A 207 -0.33 -14.01 -9.74
C LEU A 207 0.31 -12.86 -10.53
N LEU A 208 1.04 -11.98 -9.85
CA LEU A 208 1.72 -10.84 -10.45
C LEU A 208 2.91 -11.27 -11.33
N GLU A 209 3.67 -12.31 -10.92
CA GLU A 209 4.72 -12.90 -11.76
C GLU A 209 4.14 -13.33 -13.11
N LYS A 210 3.04 -14.07 -13.07
CA LYS A 210 2.40 -14.60 -14.29
C LYS A 210 1.82 -13.47 -15.17
N THR A 211 1.29 -12.42 -14.55
CA THR A 211 0.61 -11.32 -15.26
C THR A 211 1.60 -10.35 -15.90
N PHE A 212 2.68 -10.01 -15.19
CA PHE A 212 3.65 -8.98 -15.63
C PHE A 212 4.93 -9.58 -16.23
N GLY A 213 5.08 -10.90 -16.20
CA GLY A 213 6.27 -11.58 -16.72
C GLY A 213 7.53 -11.33 -15.90
N PHE A 214 7.38 -11.07 -14.59
CA PHE A 214 8.49 -11.02 -13.66
C PHE A 214 8.89 -12.41 -13.19
N THR A 215 10.12 -12.55 -12.73
CA THR A 215 10.60 -13.75 -12.03
C THR A 215 11.14 -13.31 -10.68
N SER A 216 10.55 -13.80 -9.59
CA SER A 216 11.03 -13.49 -8.23
C SER A 216 12.20 -14.40 -7.84
N ASN A 217 12.97 -13.95 -6.85
CA ASN A 217 14.04 -14.78 -6.29
C ASN A 217 13.49 -16.08 -5.68
N VAL A 218 12.25 -16.10 -5.18
CA VAL A 218 11.59 -17.33 -4.68
C VAL A 218 11.44 -18.35 -5.80
N THR A 219 10.90 -17.94 -6.93
CA THR A 219 10.73 -18.80 -8.10
C THR A 219 12.09 -19.29 -8.61
N LEU A 220 13.12 -18.42 -8.65
CA LEU A 220 14.47 -18.84 -9.05
C LEU A 220 15.07 -19.87 -8.09
N VAL A 221 14.93 -19.68 -6.77
CA VAL A 221 15.39 -20.65 -5.75
C VAL A 221 14.61 -21.97 -5.85
N GLU A 222 13.29 -21.91 -6.06
CA GLU A 222 12.47 -23.12 -6.25
C GLU A 222 12.89 -23.88 -7.53
N LEU A 223 13.16 -23.19 -8.62
CA LEU A 223 13.63 -23.79 -9.88
C LEU A 223 15.05 -24.35 -9.81
N SER A 224 15.94 -23.73 -9.01
CA SER A 224 17.31 -24.19 -8.78
C SER A 224 17.44 -25.32 -7.74
N ASN A 225 16.33 -25.74 -7.15
CA ASN A 225 16.34 -26.79 -6.13
C ASN A 225 16.66 -28.15 -6.78
N ILE A 226 17.81 -28.72 -6.44
CA ILE A 226 18.32 -30.01 -6.95
C ILE A 226 17.37 -31.18 -6.67
N ASN A 227 16.50 -31.05 -5.65
CA ASN A 227 15.52 -32.07 -5.32
C ASN A 227 14.29 -32.09 -6.24
N THR A 228 14.20 -31.22 -7.25
CA THR A 228 13.14 -31.33 -8.26
C THR A 228 13.39 -32.56 -9.13
N ASP A 229 12.33 -33.25 -9.50
CA ASP A 229 12.42 -34.53 -10.27
C ASP A 229 13.28 -34.38 -11.51
N LEU A 230 13.18 -33.26 -12.22
CA LEU A 230 13.95 -32.99 -13.44
C LEU A 230 15.45 -32.85 -13.13
N LEU A 231 15.83 -32.04 -12.16
CA LEU A 231 17.25 -31.80 -11.82
C LEU A 231 17.87 -33.06 -11.19
N ARG A 232 17.11 -33.78 -10.40
CA ARG A 232 17.53 -35.07 -9.84
C ARG A 232 17.79 -36.09 -10.95
N GLN A 233 16.86 -36.26 -11.89
CA GLN A 233 17.05 -37.16 -13.04
C GLN A 233 18.25 -36.75 -13.87
N MET A 234 18.46 -35.45 -14.09
CA MET A 234 19.65 -34.91 -14.81
C MET A 234 20.95 -35.20 -14.07
N SER A 235 20.95 -35.09 -12.73
CA SER A 235 22.15 -35.40 -11.91
C SER A 235 22.50 -36.89 -11.93
N GLU A 236 21.50 -37.77 -12.06
CA GLU A 236 21.69 -39.24 -12.12
C GLU A 236 22.06 -39.75 -13.52
N THR A 237 21.48 -39.16 -14.60
CA THR A 237 21.68 -39.61 -15.96
C THR A 237 22.87 -38.97 -16.67
N VAL A 238 23.14 -37.69 -16.43
CA VAL A 238 24.23 -36.91 -17.08
C VAL A 238 24.98 -36.03 -16.10
N PRO A 239 25.70 -36.63 -15.12
CA PRO A 239 26.31 -35.90 -14.02
C PRO A 239 27.34 -34.83 -14.47
N GLY A 240 28.08 -35.06 -15.54
CA GLY A 240 29.03 -34.08 -16.08
C GLY A 240 28.37 -32.81 -16.61
N THR A 241 27.28 -32.97 -17.38
CA THR A 241 26.49 -31.82 -17.88
C THR A 241 25.80 -31.07 -16.74
N PHE A 242 25.29 -31.83 -15.76
CA PHE A 242 24.68 -31.24 -14.55
C PHE A 242 25.68 -30.39 -13.79
N GLN A 243 26.88 -30.90 -13.50
CA GLN A 243 27.92 -30.12 -12.80
C GLN A 243 28.33 -28.87 -13.58
N HIS A 244 28.48 -28.97 -14.91
CA HIS A 244 28.83 -27.83 -15.73
C HIS A 244 27.73 -26.75 -15.72
N SER A 245 26.44 -27.16 -15.79
CA SER A 245 25.32 -26.21 -15.73
C SER A 245 25.15 -25.52 -14.38
N MET A 246 25.65 -26.12 -13.28
CA MET A 246 25.64 -25.53 -11.93
C MET A 246 26.82 -24.59 -11.66
N GLN A 247 27.85 -24.57 -12.51
CA GLN A 247 29.02 -23.71 -12.38
C GLN A 247 28.94 -22.43 -13.22
N VAL A 248 27.96 -22.32 -14.10
CA VAL A 248 27.64 -21.13 -14.91
C VAL A 248 26.64 -20.25 -14.24
#